data_7a0a6dbbdddd8583d0d861405ed3ac89
#
_entry.id   7a0a6dbbdddd8583d0d861405ed3ac89
#
_cell.length_a   1.000
_cell.length_b   1.000
_cell.length_c   1.000
_cell.angle_alpha   90.00
_cell.angle_beta   90.00
_cell.angle_gamma   90.00
#
_symmetry.space_group_name_H-M   'P 1'
#
loop_
_entity.id
_entity.type
_entity.pdbx_description
1 polymer ?
#
loop_
_entity_poly.entity_id
_entity_poly.type
_entity_poly.pdbx_seq_one_letter_code
_entity_poly.pdbx_strand_id
1 'polypeptide(L)'
;MNSQIQFTVNASSVQNVQHKNYTKEVSYEILNYDPANVTSDTGIYRSIVVNPDTKEVFSFAPPKSTTLSEFAEKFPCIEDSRFQMNEIIEGTMVNLFYDSRISKWEIATKGAIGGNYWYYRNSYDGDNKPQLTFRQMFLESLGYDKNTDFANVEL
;
A
#
# COMPACT_ATOMS: atom_id res chain seq x y z
N MET A 1 -27.93 3.94 -6.79
CA MET A 1 -26.87 3.20 -7.48
C MET A 1 -25.57 3.97 -7.24
N ASN A 2 -24.70 3.48 -6.37
CA ASN A 2 -23.38 4.07 -6.19
C ASN A 2 -22.51 3.58 -7.38
N SER A 3 -22.27 4.47 -8.33
CA SER A 3 -21.28 4.23 -9.36
C SER A 3 -19.90 4.24 -8.67
N GLN A 4 -19.36 3.06 -8.35
CA GLN A 4 -17.96 2.95 -7.97
C GLN A 4 -17.13 3.45 -9.17
N ILE A 5 -16.35 4.48 -8.94
CA ILE A 5 -15.40 4.95 -9.94
C ILE A 5 -14.31 3.89 -10.01
N GLN A 6 -14.26 3.15 -11.11
CA GLN A 6 -13.20 2.18 -11.38
C GLN A 6 -12.02 2.90 -12.02
N PHE A 7 -10.84 2.74 -11.45
CA PHE A 7 -9.59 3.22 -12.02
C PHE A 7 -8.83 2.05 -12.63
N THR A 8 -8.31 2.24 -13.82
CA THR A 8 -7.41 1.27 -14.46
C THR A 8 -6.04 1.89 -14.68
N VAL A 9 -4.99 1.11 -14.48
CA VAL A 9 -3.60 1.52 -14.70
C VAL A 9 -2.95 0.58 -15.70
N ASN A 10 -2.46 1.12 -16.80
CA ASN A 10 -1.63 0.37 -17.73
C ASN A 10 -0.16 0.78 -17.58
N ALA A 11 0.59 0.02 -16.77
CA ALA A 11 2.01 0.23 -16.54
C ALA A 11 2.91 -0.62 -17.45
N SER A 12 2.35 -1.41 -18.36
CA SER A 12 3.12 -2.35 -19.20
C SER A 12 4.13 -1.67 -20.11
N SER A 13 3.92 -0.40 -20.45
CA SER A 13 4.82 0.40 -21.28
C SER A 13 5.71 1.37 -20.49
N VAL A 14 5.54 1.43 -19.16
CA VAL A 14 6.29 2.36 -18.32
C VAL A 14 7.59 1.69 -17.88
N GLN A 15 8.72 2.27 -18.28
CA GLN A 15 10.04 1.80 -17.86
C GLN A 15 10.25 2.07 -16.35
N ASN A 16 11.10 1.27 -15.71
CA ASN A 16 11.46 1.41 -14.29
C ASN A 16 10.29 1.25 -13.31
N VAL A 17 9.28 0.47 -13.67
CA VAL A 17 8.23 0.00 -12.77
C VAL A 17 8.43 -1.50 -12.53
N GLN A 18 8.51 -1.87 -11.25
CA GLN A 18 8.62 -3.26 -10.84
C GLN A 18 7.23 -3.86 -10.69
N HIS A 19 7.05 -5.06 -11.25
CA HIS A 19 5.82 -5.83 -11.20
C HIS A 19 6.00 -7.05 -10.31
N LYS A 20 5.15 -7.21 -9.28
CA LYS A 20 5.15 -8.37 -8.39
C LYS A 20 3.80 -9.03 -8.40
N ASN A 21 3.77 -10.30 -8.79
CA ASN A 21 2.55 -11.10 -8.80
C ASN A 21 2.37 -11.86 -7.50
N TYR A 22 1.15 -11.90 -7.00
CA TYR A 22 0.72 -12.65 -5.83
C TYR A 22 -0.50 -13.49 -6.18
N THR A 23 -0.49 -14.75 -5.78
CA THR A 23 -1.63 -15.65 -5.96
C THR A 23 -2.05 -16.19 -4.59
N LYS A 24 -3.30 -16.00 -4.25
CA LYS A 24 -4.00 -16.57 -3.11
C LYS A 24 -5.27 -17.24 -3.62
N GLU A 25 -6.45 -16.90 -3.06
CA GLU A 25 -7.75 -17.25 -3.64
C GLU A 25 -7.95 -16.62 -5.03
N VAL A 26 -7.40 -15.40 -5.20
CA VAL A 26 -7.35 -14.64 -6.45
C VAL A 26 -5.95 -14.07 -6.67
N SER A 27 -5.65 -13.70 -7.90
CA SER A 27 -4.37 -13.11 -8.25
C SER A 27 -4.38 -11.59 -8.10
N TYR A 28 -3.26 -11.04 -7.64
CA TYR A 28 -2.99 -9.62 -7.54
C TYR A 28 -1.62 -9.30 -8.15
N GLU A 29 -1.49 -8.10 -8.66
CA GLU A 29 -0.23 -7.54 -9.09
C GLU A 29 0.04 -6.25 -8.28
N ILE A 30 1.26 -6.09 -7.75
CA ILE A 30 1.70 -4.85 -7.13
C ILE A 30 2.69 -4.16 -8.05
N LEU A 31 2.40 -2.89 -8.35
CA LEU A 31 3.27 -2.02 -9.13
C LEU A 31 4.04 -1.11 -8.17
N ASN A 32 5.36 -1.09 -8.30
CA ASN A 32 6.24 -0.19 -7.57
C ASN A 32 7.25 0.47 -8.50
N TYR A 33 7.60 1.73 -8.23
CA TYR A 33 8.74 2.34 -8.90
C TYR A 33 10.04 1.61 -8.53
N ASP A 34 11.00 1.59 -9.45
CA ASP A 34 12.35 1.13 -9.16
C ASP A 34 13.08 2.19 -8.33
N PRO A 35 13.52 1.88 -7.08
CA PRO A 35 14.19 2.85 -6.22
C PRO A 35 15.49 3.42 -6.81
N ALA A 36 16.18 2.65 -7.69
CA ALA A 36 17.42 3.08 -8.31
C ALA A 36 17.20 4.07 -9.47
N ASN A 37 16.01 4.06 -10.09
CA ASN A 37 15.71 4.79 -11.30
C ASN A 37 14.37 5.56 -11.20
N VAL A 38 14.08 6.13 -10.03
CA VAL A 38 12.82 6.86 -9.82
C VAL A 38 12.86 8.22 -10.52
N THR A 39 11.79 8.54 -11.24
CA THR A 39 11.54 9.83 -11.88
C THR A 39 10.25 10.45 -11.37
N SER A 40 9.94 11.69 -11.76
CA SER A 40 8.64 12.32 -11.47
C SER A 40 7.46 11.48 -11.94
N ASP A 41 7.61 10.84 -13.10
CA ASP A 41 6.53 10.08 -13.74
C ASP A 41 6.37 8.68 -13.12
N THR A 42 7.48 8.07 -12.69
CA THR A 42 7.44 6.75 -12.06
C THR A 42 7.17 6.80 -10.56
N GLY A 43 7.40 7.94 -9.90
CA GLY A 43 7.17 8.12 -8.46
C GLY A 43 5.71 7.92 -7.99
N ILE A 44 4.75 7.98 -8.92
CA ILE A 44 3.34 7.66 -8.65
C ILE A 44 3.10 6.17 -8.44
N TYR A 45 3.96 5.30 -9.00
CA TYR A 45 3.85 3.85 -8.85
C TYR A 45 4.41 3.43 -7.49
N ARG A 46 3.63 3.64 -6.44
CA ARG A 46 4.00 3.25 -5.09
C ARG A 46 2.91 2.37 -4.50
N SER A 47 3.18 1.06 -4.46
CA SER A 47 2.23 0.08 -3.92
C SER A 47 0.84 0.16 -4.56
N ILE A 48 0.79 0.27 -5.89
CA ILE A 48 -0.49 0.18 -6.60
C ILE A 48 -0.85 -1.29 -6.71
N VAL A 49 -1.96 -1.67 -6.10
CA VAL A 49 -2.49 -3.05 -6.15
C VAL A 49 -3.53 -3.11 -7.26
N VAL A 50 -3.32 -3.99 -8.22
CA VAL A 50 -4.21 -4.13 -9.38
C VAL A 50 -4.63 -5.58 -9.60
N ASN A 51 -5.74 -5.73 -10.29
CA ASN A 51 -6.11 -6.99 -10.92
C ASN A 51 -5.15 -7.22 -12.11
N PRO A 52 -4.41 -8.35 -12.19
CA PRO A 52 -3.46 -8.58 -13.27
C PRO A 52 -4.12 -8.68 -14.65
N ASP A 53 -5.38 -9.12 -14.72
CA ASP A 53 -6.09 -9.34 -15.98
C ASP A 53 -6.78 -8.06 -16.48
N THR A 54 -7.55 -7.40 -15.61
CA THR A 54 -8.35 -6.23 -15.99
C THR A 54 -7.62 -4.90 -15.80
N LYS A 55 -6.47 -4.91 -15.06
CA LYS A 55 -5.73 -3.71 -14.65
C LYS A 55 -6.54 -2.72 -13.78
N GLU A 56 -7.66 -3.19 -13.23
CA GLU A 56 -8.43 -2.44 -12.24
C GLU A 56 -7.60 -2.24 -10.96
N VAL A 57 -7.62 -1.01 -10.43
CA VAL A 57 -6.90 -0.63 -9.22
C VAL A 57 -7.76 -0.90 -7.99
N PHE A 58 -7.27 -1.73 -7.08
CA PHE A 58 -7.89 -1.96 -5.78
C PHE A 58 -7.45 -0.97 -4.73
N SER A 59 -6.16 -0.62 -4.74
CA SER A 59 -5.56 0.26 -3.75
C SER A 59 -4.27 0.86 -4.26
N PHE A 60 -3.89 2.01 -3.71
CA PHE A 60 -2.62 2.66 -3.98
C PHE A 60 -2.14 3.45 -2.76
N ALA A 61 -0.83 3.59 -2.63
CA ALA A 61 -0.22 4.46 -1.64
C ALA A 61 -0.03 5.88 -2.20
N PRO A 62 0.10 6.90 -1.33
CA PRO A 62 0.53 8.22 -1.77
C PRO A 62 1.83 8.13 -2.59
N PRO A 63 2.00 8.97 -3.62
CA PRO A 63 3.22 9.03 -4.40
C PRO A 63 4.48 9.20 -3.54
N LYS A 64 5.64 8.91 -4.14
CA LYS A 64 6.92 9.19 -3.47
C LYS A 64 6.99 10.66 -3.10
N SER A 65 7.30 10.95 -1.83
CA SER A 65 7.54 12.31 -1.35
C SER A 65 8.78 12.91 -2.02
N THR A 66 8.77 14.21 -2.20
CA THR A 66 9.93 15.01 -2.63
C THR A 66 10.64 15.60 -1.40
N THR A 67 11.87 16.06 -1.58
CA THR A 67 12.56 16.81 -0.52
C THR A 67 11.94 18.19 -0.37
N LEU A 68 12.17 18.82 0.80
CA LEU A 68 11.72 20.20 1.03
C LEU A 68 12.31 21.18 0.01
N SER A 69 13.57 21.00 -0.39
CA SER A 69 14.24 21.82 -1.39
C SER A 69 13.56 21.71 -2.75
N GLU A 70 13.32 20.49 -3.24
CA GLU A 70 12.63 20.24 -4.51
C GLU A 70 11.19 20.78 -4.49
N PHE A 71 10.53 20.66 -3.33
CA PHE A 71 9.18 21.21 -3.15
C PHE A 71 9.19 22.73 -3.22
N ALA A 72 10.11 23.41 -2.51
CA ALA A 72 10.22 24.87 -2.51
C ALA A 72 10.62 25.46 -3.88
N GLU A 73 11.47 24.77 -4.64
CA GLU A 73 11.78 25.15 -6.03
C GLU A 73 10.55 25.10 -6.93
N LYS A 74 9.76 24.03 -6.82
CA LYS A 74 8.57 23.80 -7.63
C LYS A 74 7.41 24.71 -7.23
N PHE A 75 7.33 25.05 -5.95
CA PHE A 75 6.25 25.83 -5.35
C PHE A 75 6.81 26.94 -4.47
N PRO A 76 7.24 28.06 -5.04
CA PRO A 76 7.88 29.16 -4.30
C PRO A 76 6.94 29.90 -3.35
N CYS A 77 5.63 29.74 -3.48
CA CYS A 77 4.63 30.37 -2.61
C CYS A 77 3.91 29.30 -1.78
N ILE A 78 4.33 29.11 -0.54
CA ILE A 78 3.72 28.13 0.40
C ILE A 78 2.37 28.61 0.95
N GLU A 79 2.06 29.90 0.85
CA GLU A 79 0.79 30.47 1.32
C GLU A 79 -0.40 30.21 0.38
N ASP A 80 -0.17 29.47 -0.69
CA ASP A 80 -1.21 29.10 -1.65
C ASP A 80 -2.22 28.13 -0.98
N SER A 81 -3.51 28.44 -1.08
CA SER A 81 -4.61 27.64 -0.50
C SER A 81 -4.72 26.22 -1.05
N ARG A 82 -3.94 25.88 -2.09
CA ARG A 82 -3.82 24.52 -2.64
C ARG A 82 -2.98 23.59 -1.79
N PHE A 83 -2.21 24.12 -0.82
CA PHE A 83 -1.37 23.32 0.06
C PHE A 83 -2.06 23.08 1.38
N GLN A 84 -1.88 21.85 1.88
CA GLN A 84 -2.32 21.45 3.22
C GLN A 84 -1.12 20.92 3.98
N MET A 85 -0.95 21.37 5.21
CA MET A 85 0.00 20.78 6.15
C MET A 85 -0.76 19.84 7.09
N ASN A 86 -0.34 18.58 7.09
CA ASN A 86 -0.91 17.58 7.97
C ASN A 86 0.18 16.97 8.84
N GLU A 87 -0.18 16.55 10.04
CA GLU A 87 0.67 15.71 10.86
C GLU A 87 0.93 14.37 10.16
N ILE A 88 2.17 13.90 10.19
CA ILE A 88 2.53 12.57 9.69
C ILE A 88 2.99 11.75 10.88
N ILE A 89 2.30 10.63 11.11
CA ILE A 89 2.73 9.62 12.07
C ILE A 89 3.65 8.65 11.34
N GLU A 90 4.87 8.49 11.86
CA GLU A 90 5.82 7.53 11.30
C GLU A 90 5.38 6.09 11.61
N GLY A 91 5.54 5.19 10.65
CA GLY A 91 5.20 3.78 10.80
C GLY A 91 5.15 3.03 9.48
N THR A 92 4.78 1.76 9.57
CA THR A 92 4.55 0.95 8.38
C THR A 92 3.19 1.28 7.79
N MET A 93 3.20 1.75 6.55
CA MET A 93 1.97 2.01 5.82
C MET A 93 1.32 0.69 5.39
N VAL A 94 0.04 0.58 5.70
CA VAL A 94 -0.82 -0.53 5.30
C VAL A 94 -1.95 0.03 4.44
N ASN A 95 -2.11 -0.50 3.25
CA ASN A 95 -3.25 -0.24 2.39
C ASN A 95 -4.35 -1.25 2.70
N LEU A 96 -5.54 -0.79 3.00
CA LEU A 96 -6.72 -1.60 3.18
C LEU A 96 -7.63 -1.44 1.97
N PHE A 97 -8.14 -2.56 1.43
CA PHE A 97 -9.06 -2.53 0.31
C PHE A 97 -10.05 -3.70 0.38
N TYR A 98 -11.23 -3.49 -0.19
CA TYR A 98 -12.25 -4.52 -0.33
C TYR A 98 -12.16 -5.15 -1.73
N ASP A 99 -12.04 -6.47 -1.79
CA ASP A 99 -12.06 -7.20 -3.06
C ASP A 99 -13.42 -7.88 -3.26
N SER A 100 -14.21 -7.33 -4.16
CA SER A 100 -15.54 -7.84 -4.47
C SER A 100 -15.54 -9.23 -5.10
N ARG A 101 -14.42 -9.68 -5.70
CA ARG A 101 -14.29 -11.01 -6.30
C ARG A 101 -14.35 -12.12 -5.27
N ILE A 102 -13.90 -11.84 -4.06
CA ILE A 102 -13.89 -12.78 -2.93
C ILE A 102 -14.74 -12.30 -1.75
N SER A 103 -15.38 -11.13 -1.90
CA SER A 103 -16.22 -10.49 -0.87
C SER A 103 -15.51 -10.37 0.48
N LYS A 104 -14.23 -9.94 0.46
CA LYS A 104 -13.39 -9.80 1.67
C LYS A 104 -12.58 -8.52 1.65
N TRP A 105 -12.31 -8.01 2.85
CA TRP A 105 -11.26 -7.02 3.04
C TRP A 105 -9.89 -7.69 2.92
N GLU A 106 -8.93 -6.99 2.37
CA GLU A 106 -7.54 -7.43 2.28
C GLU A 106 -6.61 -6.25 2.55
N ILE A 107 -5.41 -6.56 3.01
CA ILE A 107 -4.37 -5.55 3.24
C ILE A 107 -3.15 -5.78 2.34
N ALA A 108 -2.50 -4.68 2.03
CA ALA A 108 -1.19 -4.69 1.37
C ALA A 108 -0.24 -3.74 2.09
N THR A 109 1.02 -4.09 2.09
CA THR A 109 2.12 -3.17 2.39
C THR A 109 2.78 -2.74 1.09
N LYS A 110 3.81 -1.89 1.16
CA LYS A 110 4.51 -1.41 -0.05
C LYS A 110 4.93 -2.54 -1.02
N GLY A 111 5.22 -3.73 -0.53
CA GLY A 111 5.79 -4.78 -1.36
C GLY A 111 5.14 -6.14 -1.23
N ALA A 112 4.02 -6.30 -0.52
CA ALA A 112 3.38 -7.60 -0.34
C ALA A 112 1.90 -7.49 -0.02
N ILE A 113 1.12 -8.48 -0.45
CA ILE A 113 -0.30 -8.67 -0.13
C ILE A 113 -0.43 -9.51 1.14
N GLY A 114 -1.43 -9.20 1.97
CA GLY A 114 -1.86 -9.99 3.11
C GLY A 114 -1.13 -9.71 4.42
N GLY A 115 0.03 -9.05 4.38
CA GLY A 115 0.77 -8.68 5.58
C GLY A 115 1.25 -9.84 6.47
N ASN A 116 1.28 -11.07 5.97
CA ASN A 116 1.65 -12.27 6.74
C ASN A 116 3.18 -12.47 6.83
N TYR A 117 3.90 -11.44 7.23
CA TYR A 117 5.34 -11.46 7.45
C TYR A 117 5.72 -10.48 8.55
N TRP A 118 6.96 -10.63 9.07
CA TRP A 118 7.50 -9.87 10.19
C TRP A 118 8.43 -8.76 9.71
N TYR A 119 8.55 -7.70 10.50
CA TYR A 119 9.46 -6.60 10.20
C TYR A 119 10.94 -7.03 10.29
N TYR A 120 11.29 -7.81 11.33
CA TYR A 120 12.64 -8.35 11.52
C TYR A 120 12.65 -9.87 11.38
N ARG A 121 13.42 -10.40 10.46
CA ARG A 121 13.60 -11.86 10.32
C ARG A 121 14.35 -12.51 11.46
N ASN A 122 15.13 -11.74 12.25
CA ASN A 122 16.10 -12.25 13.22
C ASN A 122 16.05 -11.57 14.59
N SER A 123 15.06 -10.79 14.95
CA SER A 123 14.98 -10.28 16.32
C SER A 123 14.37 -11.35 17.24
N TYR A 124 15.25 -12.13 17.84
CA TYR A 124 14.97 -12.72 19.13
C TYR A 124 14.85 -11.56 20.12
N ASP A 125 13.65 -11.07 20.38
CA ASP A 125 13.39 -10.42 21.65
C ASP A 125 13.64 -11.49 22.71
N GLY A 126 14.47 -11.20 23.72
CA GLY A 126 14.92 -12.17 24.73
C GLY A 126 13.80 -12.84 25.53
N ASP A 127 12.53 -12.52 25.27
CA ASP A 127 11.34 -13.04 25.93
C ASP A 127 10.66 -14.21 25.21
N ASN A 128 11.25 -14.78 24.15
CA ASN A 128 10.66 -15.90 23.39
C ASN A 128 9.20 -15.70 22.94
N LYS A 129 8.72 -14.45 22.85
CA LYS A 129 7.36 -14.19 22.36
C LYS A 129 7.36 -14.27 20.83
N PRO A 130 6.39 -14.99 20.22
CA PRO A 130 6.25 -15.01 18.78
C PRO A 130 5.97 -13.59 18.29
N GLN A 131 6.79 -13.10 17.37
CA GLN A 131 6.62 -11.81 16.75
C GLN A 131 5.31 -11.78 15.95
N LEU A 132 4.50 -10.73 16.14
CA LEU A 132 3.27 -10.54 15.37
C LEU A 132 3.60 -10.17 13.93
N THR A 133 2.83 -10.71 12.99
CA THR A 133 2.86 -10.28 11.59
C THR A 133 2.22 -8.91 11.44
N PHE A 134 2.48 -8.21 10.34
CA PHE A 134 1.80 -6.93 10.04
C PHE A 134 0.29 -7.07 10.04
N ARG A 135 -0.24 -8.19 9.52
CA ARG A 135 -1.66 -8.51 9.55
C ARG A 135 -2.21 -8.60 10.97
N GLN A 136 -1.51 -9.30 11.85
CA GLN A 136 -1.90 -9.46 13.25
C GLN A 136 -1.86 -8.14 14.01
N MET A 137 -0.80 -7.33 13.83
CA MET A 137 -0.71 -5.99 14.42
C MET A 137 -1.83 -5.07 13.91
N PHE A 138 -2.18 -5.16 12.63
CA PHE A 138 -3.27 -4.39 12.05
C PHE A 138 -4.62 -4.76 12.67
N LEU A 139 -4.92 -6.05 12.81
CA LEU A 139 -6.14 -6.54 13.46
C LEU A 139 -6.23 -6.07 14.92
N GLU A 140 -5.14 -6.21 15.69
CA GLU A 140 -5.11 -5.75 17.07
C GLU A 140 -5.31 -4.22 17.19
N SER A 141 -4.79 -3.43 16.24
CA SER A 141 -4.99 -1.97 16.22
C SER A 141 -6.45 -1.56 15.99
N LEU A 142 -7.23 -2.43 15.36
CA LEU A 142 -8.66 -2.26 15.17
C LEU A 142 -9.51 -2.86 16.31
N GLY A 143 -8.87 -3.46 17.32
CA GLY A 143 -9.56 -4.09 18.46
C GLY A 143 -10.02 -5.53 18.20
N TYR A 144 -9.59 -6.16 17.11
CA TYR A 144 -9.89 -7.56 16.82
C TYR A 144 -8.83 -8.50 17.40
N ASP A 145 -9.21 -9.78 17.59
CA ASP A 145 -8.22 -10.83 17.85
C ASP A 145 -7.26 -10.96 16.66
N LYS A 146 -5.97 -11.16 16.93
CA LYS A 146 -4.91 -11.28 15.92
C LYS A 146 -5.10 -12.40 14.90
N ASN A 147 -5.95 -13.39 15.20
CA ASN A 147 -6.27 -14.52 14.33
C ASN A 147 -7.63 -14.35 13.63
N THR A 148 -8.29 -13.20 13.79
CA THR A 148 -9.58 -12.94 13.13
C THR A 148 -9.45 -13.05 11.62
N ASP A 149 -10.36 -13.77 10.98
CA ASP A 149 -10.48 -13.76 9.52
C ASP A 149 -11.03 -12.39 9.06
N PHE A 150 -10.40 -11.81 8.04
CA PHE A 150 -10.84 -10.54 7.47
C PHE A 150 -12.27 -10.60 6.88
N ALA A 151 -12.79 -11.78 6.59
CA ALA A 151 -14.20 -11.96 6.25
C ALA A 151 -15.16 -11.54 7.38
N ASN A 152 -14.67 -11.54 8.63
CA ASN A 152 -15.44 -11.20 9.83
C ASN A 152 -15.08 -9.81 10.38
N VAL A 153 -14.35 -9.00 9.62
CA VAL A 153 -14.01 -7.62 10.00
C VAL A 153 -15.05 -6.68 9.44
N GLU A 154 -15.71 -5.94 10.31
CA GLU A 154 -16.66 -4.86 9.96
C GLU A 154 -15.90 -3.53 10.00
N LEU A 155 -15.88 -2.81 8.87
CA LEU A 155 -15.17 -1.53 8.69
C LEU A 155 -16.09 -0.50 8.06
#